data_d309a5e5af7beac67cd0122e3e7be319
#
_entry.id   d309a5e5af7beac67cd0122e3e7be319
#
_cell.length_a   1.000
_cell.length_b   1.000
_cell.length_c   1.000
_cell.angle_alpha   90.00
_cell.angle_beta   90.00
_cell.angle_gamma   90.00
#
_symmetry.space_group_name_H-M   'P 1'
#
loop_
_entity.id
_entity.type
_entity.pdbx_description
1 polymer ?
#
loop_
_entity_poly.entity_id
_entity_poly.type
_entity_poly.pdbx_seq_one_letter_code
_entity_poly.pdbx_strand_id
1 'polypeptide(L)'
;MQRRQDAPLRCCVILLLVISAVIGCNRRRAATPPIQPVPTSVPLLPEVAILFSNGYAAMAADLRAALPRTAYKVTSVDVDVDESRRIIPTLRQKSKLVVVAIGLPAARVARDRFNGPVIFSQVFNYQELLVSGRSIRGVSAMPPLDLQVKEWKKLDPKIQRIGLIVAEPHSELIAQAEKAGKASSVAVIHEISSSDRETLYLFKRMTPQIDGLWLVPDDQILSPAVLRDLLSYARSHGVRVCVFNDALLEWGALMSATPTSADTTRTVRRLLEGLSNGATTAPNMTTVSELVIRLNVDVAGHFGLPSPTRAAWVVRSVR
;
A
#
# COMPACT_ATOMS: atom_id res chain seq x y z
N MET A 1 -5.74 -19.88 -66.28
CA MET A 1 -4.61 -20.51 -66.93
C MET A 1 -3.91 -21.34 -65.88
N GLN A 2 -4.21 -22.62 -65.81
CA GLN A 2 -3.48 -23.77 -66.44
C GLN A 2 -2.05 -23.84 -65.89
N ARG A 3 -1.55 -24.91 -65.33
CA ARG A 3 -1.74 -26.41 -65.39
C ARG A 3 -0.91 -26.97 -64.21
N ARG A 4 -1.32 -27.94 -63.42
CA ARG A 4 -1.19 -29.42 -63.57
C ARG A 4 0.23 -29.87 -63.96
N GLN A 5 0.90 -30.73 -63.21
CA GLN A 5 0.87 -32.21 -63.17
C GLN A 5 2.13 -32.66 -62.45
N ASP A 6 2.41 -33.71 -61.85
CA ASP A 6 1.87 -35.01 -61.56
C ASP A 6 2.98 -35.83 -60.89
N ALA A 7 2.62 -36.77 -60.10
CA ALA A 7 3.49 -37.80 -59.49
C ALA A 7 3.99 -38.81 -60.54
N PRO A 8 4.95 -39.75 -60.28
CA PRO A 8 4.50 -41.01 -59.70
C PRO A 8 5.46 -41.80 -58.80
N LEU A 9 4.84 -42.72 -58.08
CA LEU A 9 5.33 -43.93 -57.43
C LEU A 9 6.49 -44.65 -58.14
N ARG A 10 7.36 -45.29 -57.37
CA ARG A 10 7.83 -46.64 -57.64
C ARG A 10 8.24 -47.39 -56.38
N CYS A 11 7.52 -48.46 -56.25
CA CYS A 11 7.65 -49.63 -55.44
C CYS A 11 8.91 -50.45 -55.80
N CYS A 12 9.66 -51.00 -54.85
CA CYS A 12 10.36 -52.27 -55.06
C CYS A 12 10.50 -53.01 -53.73
N VAL A 13 10.00 -54.17 -53.79
CA VAL A 13 9.90 -55.28 -52.84
C VAL A 13 11.16 -56.17 -52.98
N ILE A 14 11.38 -57.05 -51.98
CA ILE A 14 12.23 -58.30 -51.92
C ILE A 14 13.59 -58.04 -51.26
N LEU A 15 14.04 -58.76 -50.20
CA LEU A 15 14.19 -60.21 -50.06
C LEU A 15 14.52 -60.60 -48.61
N LEU A 16 13.87 -61.58 -48.07
CA LEU A 16 14.19 -62.34 -46.86
C LEU A 16 15.57 -63.09 -46.99
N LEU A 17 16.38 -63.03 -45.93
CA LEU A 17 17.31 -64.09 -45.63
C LEU A 17 17.43 -64.34 -44.14
N VAL A 18 16.91 -65.49 -43.73
CA VAL A 18 17.04 -66.13 -42.42
C VAL A 18 18.40 -66.70 -42.25
N ILE A 19 19.17 -66.28 -41.29
CA ILE A 19 20.29 -66.99 -40.74
C ILE A 19 20.15 -67.11 -39.24
N SER A 20 19.81 -68.29 -38.80
CA SER A 20 19.83 -68.70 -37.40
C SER A 20 21.27 -68.92 -36.96
N ALA A 21 21.76 -68.19 -36.01
CA ALA A 21 22.96 -68.53 -35.25
C ALA A 21 22.62 -68.46 -33.74
N VAL A 22 22.54 -69.65 -33.18
CA VAL A 22 22.49 -69.93 -31.75
C VAL A 22 23.88 -69.68 -31.16
N ILE A 23 24.01 -68.64 -30.32
CA ILE A 23 25.19 -68.55 -29.46
C ILE A 23 24.74 -67.97 -28.08
N GLY A 24 24.93 -68.83 -27.10
CA GLY A 24 25.34 -68.53 -25.70
C GLY A 24 24.68 -67.40 -24.94
N CYS A 25 23.72 -67.76 -24.15
CA CYS A 25 23.18 -66.94 -23.07
C CYS A 25 24.27 -66.68 -21.99
N ASN A 26 24.98 -65.57 -22.05
CA ASN A 26 25.75 -65.07 -20.90
C ASN A 26 25.09 -63.81 -20.34
N ARG A 27 24.15 -64.01 -19.40
CA ARG A 27 23.50 -62.94 -18.62
C ARG A 27 24.56 -62.30 -17.71
N ARG A 28 25.34 -61.36 -18.23
CA ARG A 28 25.97 -60.34 -17.36
C ARG A 28 24.86 -59.46 -16.78
N ARG A 29 24.62 -59.64 -15.49
CA ARG A 29 23.82 -58.65 -14.71
C ARG A 29 24.49 -57.31 -14.92
N ALA A 30 23.83 -56.42 -15.68
CA ALA A 30 24.19 -55.02 -15.74
C ALA A 30 24.08 -54.46 -14.31
N ALA A 31 25.19 -54.06 -13.73
CA ALA A 31 25.19 -53.34 -12.46
C ALA A 31 24.39 -52.04 -12.64
N THR A 32 23.34 -51.91 -11.92
CA THR A 32 22.57 -50.65 -11.84
C THR A 32 23.54 -49.52 -11.44
N PRO A 33 23.71 -48.47 -12.28
CA PRO A 33 24.57 -47.35 -11.89
C PRO A 33 24.11 -46.80 -10.55
N PRO A 34 25.02 -46.40 -9.64
CA PRO A 34 24.67 -45.82 -8.38
C PRO A 34 23.80 -44.59 -8.65
N ILE A 35 22.61 -44.54 -8.04
CA ILE A 35 21.71 -43.37 -8.05
C ILE A 35 22.52 -42.25 -7.39
N GLN A 36 23.08 -41.34 -8.21
CA GLN A 36 23.66 -40.12 -7.69
C GLN A 36 22.52 -39.33 -7.02
N PRO A 37 22.66 -38.93 -5.75
CA PRO A 37 21.68 -38.11 -5.12
C PRO A 37 21.56 -36.83 -5.97
N VAL A 38 20.38 -36.64 -6.57
CA VAL A 38 20.02 -35.37 -7.22
C VAL A 38 20.20 -34.29 -6.14
N PRO A 39 21.06 -33.29 -6.34
CA PRO A 39 21.20 -32.24 -5.35
C PRO A 39 19.84 -31.62 -5.18
N THR A 40 19.24 -31.82 -3.99
CA THR A 40 17.99 -31.19 -3.61
C THR A 40 18.33 -29.71 -3.50
N SER A 41 18.12 -28.96 -4.56
CA SER A 41 18.23 -27.51 -4.54
C SER A 41 17.21 -27.02 -3.51
N VAL A 42 17.68 -26.65 -2.33
CA VAL A 42 16.85 -25.98 -1.33
C VAL A 42 16.25 -24.76 -2.04
N PRO A 43 14.92 -24.64 -2.12
CA PRO A 43 14.31 -23.50 -2.80
C PRO A 43 14.81 -22.22 -2.12
N LEU A 44 15.47 -21.34 -2.88
CA LEU A 44 15.88 -20.03 -2.40
C LEU A 44 14.62 -19.25 -2.02
N LEU A 45 14.48 -18.94 -0.73
CA LEU A 45 13.37 -18.14 -0.24
C LEU A 45 13.37 -16.75 -0.92
N PRO A 46 12.20 -16.25 -1.32
CA PRO A 46 12.07 -14.88 -1.81
C PRO A 46 12.65 -13.88 -0.81
N GLU A 47 13.47 -12.95 -1.30
CA GLU A 47 14.05 -11.91 -0.46
C GLU A 47 13.14 -10.68 -0.41
N VAL A 48 12.92 -10.13 0.79
CA VAL A 48 12.14 -8.93 1.02
C VAL A 48 12.99 -7.90 1.76
N ALA A 49 13.13 -6.71 1.21
CA ALA A 49 13.70 -5.57 1.92
C ALA A 49 12.58 -4.66 2.43
N ILE A 50 12.50 -4.45 3.72
CA ILE A 50 11.61 -3.46 4.34
C ILE A 50 12.43 -2.20 4.56
N LEU A 51 12.19 -1.18 3.74
CA LEU A 51 12.73 0.16 3.90
C LEU A 51 11.73 1.00 4.68
N PHE A 52 12.16 1.73 5.68
CA PHE A 52 11.29 2.62 6.44
C PHE A 52 12.02 3.90 6.79
N SER A 53 11.27 4.99 6.94
CA SER A 53 11.77 6.28 7.44
C SER A 53 11.40 6.48 8.91
N ASN A 54 12.02 7.46 9.52
CA ASN A 54 11.79 7.81 10.92
C ASN A 54 10.29 7.94 11.24
N GLY A 55 9.88 7.41 12.39
CA GLY A 55 8.48 7.33 12.82
C GLY A 55 7.75 6.04 12.42
N TYR A 56 8.29 5.21 11.51
CA TYR A 56 7.66 3.96 11.06
C TYR A 56 8.36 2.69 11.53
N ALA A 57 9.31 2.79 12.46
CA ALA A 57 10.07 1.63 12.97
C ALA A 57 9.16 0.55 13.58
N ALA A 58 8.14 0.94 14.34
CA ALA A 58 7.16 0.01 14.92
C ALA A 58 6.39 -0.76 13.83
N MET A 59 5.89 -0.07 12.81
CA MET A 59 5.18 -0.70 11.69
C MET A 59 6.10 -1.63 10.88
N ALA A 60 7.36 -1.25 10.69
CA ALA A 60 8.36 -2.10 10.02
C ALA A 60 8.63 -3.37 10.84
N ALA A 61 8.69 -3.27 12.16
CA ALA A 61 8.84 -4.41 13.06
C ALA A 61 7.61 -5.34 13.02
N ASP A 62 6.39 -4.77 13.06
CA ASP A 62 5.13 -5.52 12.95
C ASP A 62 5.06 -6.29 11.62
N LEU A 63 5.39 -5.63 10.50
CA LEU A 63 5.43 -6.26 9.20
C LEU A 63 6.47 -7.39 9.14
N ARG A 64 7.68 -7.15 9.67
CA ARG A 64 8.72 -8.18 9.74
C ARG A 64 8.28 -9.39 10.56
N ALA A 65 7.59 -9.17 11.68
CA ALA A 65 7.06 -10.23 12.53
C ALA A 65 5.95 -11.03 11.84
N ALA A 66 5.15 -10.38 11.00
CA ALA A 66 4.05 -11.01 10.25
C ALA A 66 4.51 -11.81 9.02
N LEU A 67 5.76 -11.66 8.58
CA LEU A 67 6.32 -12.41 7.45
C LEU A 67 7.00 -13.70 7.96
N PRO A 68 6.51 -14.91 7.57
CA PRO A 68 7.08 -16.17 8.03
C PRO A 68 8.53 -16.32 7.58
N ARG A 69 9.44 -16.59 8.51
CA ARG A 69 10.88 -16.81 8.22
C ARG A 69 11.14 -18.04 7.35
N THR A 70 10.19 -18.97 7.32
CA THR A 70 10.20 -20.15 6.46
C THR A 70 9.81 -19.85 5.01
N ALA A 71 9.17 -18.70 4.76
CA ALA A 71 8.70 -18.29 3.43
C ALA A 71 9.50 -17.11 2.86
N TYR A 72 10.12 -16.28 3.70
CA TYR A 72 10.81 -15.06 3.26
C TYR A 72 12.12 -14.84 4.01
N LYS A 73 13.15 -14.36 3.29
CA LYS A 73 14.35 -13.79 3.89
C LYS A 73 14.20 -12.28 3.96
N VAL A 74 13.96 -11.75 5.18
CA VAL A 74 13.62 -10.34 5.39
C VAL A 74 14.81 -9.54 5.93
N THR A 75 15.12 -8.41 5.28
CA THR A 75 16.07 -7.40 5.74
C THR A 75 15.32 -6.08 5.98
N SER A 76 15.47 -5.48 7.16
CA SER A 76 14.87 -4.17 7.49
C SER A 76 15.96 -3.10 7.51
N VAL A 77 15.70 -1.95 6.89
CA VAL A 77 16.65 -0.84 6.74
C VAL A 77 15.93 0.47 7.03
N ASP A 78 16.42 1.20 8.03
CA ASP A 78 16.05 2.59 8.24
C ASP A 78 16.82 3.44 7.22
N VAL A 79 16.09 4.18 6.36
CA VAL A 79 16.71 4.96 5.30
C VAL A 79 17.32 6.28 5.79
N ASP A 80 16.98 6.73 6.99
CA ASP A 80 17.42 7.99 7.57
C ASP A 80 18.77 7.85 8.30
N VAL A 81 19.26 6.60 8.49
CA VAL A 81 20.56 6.36 9.12
C VAL A 81 21.66 6.10 8.10
N ASP A 82 22.90 6.51 8.44
CA ASP A 82 24.05 6.38 7.53
C ASP A 82 24.37 4.94 7.11
N GLU A 83 24.04 3.94 7.94
CA GLU A 83 24.25 2.54 7.62
C GLU A 83 23.46 2.11 6.36
N SER A 84 22.32 2.75 6.07
CA SER A 84 21.53 2.51 4.87
C SER A 84 22.35 2.68 3.58
N ARG A 85 23.31 3.60 3.56
CA ARG A 85 24.20 3.86 2.41
C ARG A 85 25.08 2.67 2.06
N ARG A 86 25.35 1.78 3.03
CA ARG A 86 26.13 0.54 2.80
C ARG A 86 25.23 -0.62 2.42
N ILE A 87 24.04 -0.72 3.01
CA ILE A 87 23.13 -1.86 2.84
C ILE A 87 22.39 -1.79 1.50
N ILE A 88 21.91 -0.61 1.10
CA ILE A 88 21.12 -0.43 -0.13
C ILE A 88 21.86 -0.92 -1.38
N PRO A 89 23.14 -0.61 -1.62
CA PRO A 89 23.89 -1.13 -2.78
C PRO A 89 23.96 -2.67 -2.83
N THR A 90 24.10 -3.33 -1.67
CA THR A 90 24.13 -4.81 -1.62
C THR A 90 22.78 -5.44 -1.92
N LEU A 91 21.69 -4.80 -1.49
CA LEU A 91 20.33 -5.25 -1.79
C LEU A 91 20.01 -5.12 -3.30
N ARG A 92 20.52 -4.09 -3.96
CA ARG A 92 20.31 -3.89 -5.42
C ARG A 92 20.84 -5.01 -6.29
N GLN A 93 21.86 -5.73 -5.83
CA GLN A 93 22.49 -6.83 -6.59
C GLN A 93 21.65 -8.11 -6.59
N LYS A 94 20.58 -8.16 -5.80
CA LYS A 94 19.72 -9.33 -5.65
C LYS A 94 18.66 -9.39 -6.75
N SER A 95 18.62 -10.48 -7.49
CA SER A 95 17.77 -10.63 -8.69
C SER A 95 16.28 -10.85 -8.39
N LYS A 96 15.94 -11.36 -7.20
CA LYS A 96 14.55 -11.70 -6.80
C LYS A 96 14.10 -10.93 -5.54
N LEU A 97 14.54 -9.69 -5.42
CA LEU A 97 14.18 -8.84 -4.28
C LEU A 97 12.87 -8.12 -4.54
N VAL A 98 11.95 -8.19 -3.57
CA VAL A 98 10.80 -7.30 -3.47
C VAL A 98 11.09 -6.27 -2.39
N VAL A 99 10.88 -5.00 -2.69
CA VAL A 99 11.06 -3.90 -1.74
C VAL A 99 9.71 -3.48 -1.19
N VAL A 100 9.59 -3.44 0.14
CA VAL A 100 8.47 -2.81 0.84
C VAL A 100 8.96 -1.52 1.45
N ALA A 101 8.36 -0.39 1.10
CA ALA A 101 8.75 0.93 1.55
C ALA A 101 7.65 1.55 2.42
N ILE A 102 7.99 2.00 3.63
CA ILE A 102 7.06 2.59 4.59
C ILE A 102 7.44 4.06 4.81
N GLY A 103 6.53 4.96 4.41
CA GLY A 103 6.75 6.40 4.40
C GLY A 103 7.39 6.91 3.11
N LEU A 104 7.17 8.20 2.82
CA LEU A 104 7.57 8.83 1.56
C LEU A 104 9.10 8.81 1.31
N PRO A 105 9.98 9.11 2.28
CA PRO A 105 11.43 9.02 2.07
C PRO A 105 11.88 7.62 1.66
N ALA A 106 11.38 6.58 2.33
CA ALA A 106 11.69 5.20 2.00
C ALA A 106 11.16 4.81 0.61
N ALA A 107 9.97 5.28 0.24
CA ALA A 107 9.36 5.03 -1.06
C ALA A 107 10.12 5.70 -2.21
N ARG A 108 10.64 6.92 -2.01
CA ARG A 108 11.54 7.61 -2.96
C ARG A 108 12.83 6.81 -3.16
N VAL A 109 13.47 6.38 -2.06
CA VAL A 109 14.67 5.52 -2.15
C VAL A 109 14.36 4.23 -2.91
N ALA A 110 13.23 3.56 -2.63
CA ALA A 110 12.82 2.37 -3.33
C ALA A 110 12.62 2.61 -4.83
N ARG A 111 11.93 3.69 -5.19
CA ARG A 111 11.73 4.10 -6.58
C ARG A 111 13.07 4.35 -7.30
N ASP A 112 13.97 5.10 -6.68
CA ASP A 112 15.17 5.62 -7.36
C ASP A 112 16.32 4.60 -7.39
N ARG A 113 16.37 3.69 -6.42
CA ARG A 113 17.49 2.78 -6.24
C ARG A 113 17.24 1.34 -6.65
N PHE A 114 15.98 0.92 -6.81
CA PHE A 114 15.64 -0.48 -7.14
C PHE A 114 14.84 -0.56 -8.44
N ASN A 115 15.16 -1.57 -9.26
CA ASN A 115 14.43 -1.83 -10.52
C ASN A 115 13.38 -2.93 -10.38
N GLY A 116 13.39 -3.69 -9.28
CA GLY A 116 12.45 -4.77 -9.00
C GLY A 116 11.08 -4.26 -8.51
N PRO A 117 10.20 -5.19 -8.14
CA PRO A 117 8.88 -4.85 -7.60
C PRO A 117 8.99 -4.05 -6.30
N VAL A 118 8.17 -3.00 -6.18
CA VAL A 118 8.06 -2.14 -4.99
C VAL A 118 6.63 -2.13 -4.49
N ILE A 119 6.46 -2.34 -3.19
CA ILE A 119 5.21 -2.09 -2.47
C ILE A 119 5.46 -0.93 -1.52
N PHE A 120 4.67 0.14 -1.60
CA PHE A 120 4.76 1.24 -0.64
C PHE A 120 3.52 1.32 0.25
N SER A 121 3.68 1.87 1.44
CA SER A 121 2.59 2.20 2.37
C SER A 121 2.91 3.47 3.15
N GLN A 122 1.89 4.07 3.78
CA GLN A 122 2.03 5.32 4.53
C GLN A 122 2.55 6.48 3.65
N VAL A 123 2.12 6.52 2.40
CA VAL A 123 2.42 7.60 1.45
C VAL A 123 1.11 8.13 0.91
N PHE A 124 0.86 9.42 1.11
CA PHE A 124 -0.33 10.10 0.59
C PHE A 124 -0.09 10.63 -0.83
N ASN A 125 0.95 11.42 -1.02
CA ASN A 125 1.35 11.99 -2.31
C ASN A 125 2.12 10.97 -3.16
N TYR A 126 1.46 9.85 -3.51
CA TYR A 126 2.10 8.71 -4.16
C TYR A 126 2.22 8.85 -5.69
N GLN A 127 1.58 9.85 -6.29
CA GLN A 127 1.57 10.05 -7.75
C GLN A 127 2.99 10.16 -8.31
N GLU A 128 3.87 10.83 -7.59
CA GLU A 128 5.29 10.96 -7.94
C GLU A 128 6.06 9.63 -7.94
N LEU A 129 5.55 8.61 -7.25
CA LEU A 129 6.20 7.30 -7.16
C LEU A 129 5.88 6.40 -8.36
N LEU A 130 4.76 6.68 -9.05
CA LEU A 130 4.28 5.84 -10.14
C LEU A 130 5.10 6.11 -11.40
N VAL A 131 5.91 5.12 -11.80
CA VAL A 131 6.74 5.16 -13.00
C VAL A 131 6.19 4.15 -14.00
N SER A 132 5.94 4.62 -15.23
CA SER A 132 5.43 3.76 -16.31
C SER A 132 6.38 2.57 -16.56
N GLY A 133 5.80 1.38 -16.76
CA GLY A 133 6.55 0.14 -17.01
C GLY A 133 7.18 -0.49 -15.75
N ARG A 134 7.03 0.10 -14.55
CA ARG A 134 7.53 -0.47 -13.30
C ARG A 134 6.43 -1.12 -12.47
N SER A 135 6.77 -2.22 -11.79
CA SER A 135 5.87 -2.90 -10.86
C SER A 135 5.88 -2.20 -9.49
N ILE A 136 5.18 -1.05 -9.41
CA ILE A 136 5.02 -0.30 -8.17
C ILE A 136 3.57 -0.42 -7.72
N ARG A 137 3.35 -0.85 -6.47
CA ARG A 137 2.04 -1.04 -5.86
C ARG A 137 1.98 -0.27 -4.55
N GLY A 138 0.82 0.28 -4.22
CA GLY A 138 0.60 1.02 -2.99
C GLY A 138 -0.46 0.42 -2.08
N VAL A 139 -0.27 0.58 -0.78
CA VAL A 139 -1.31 0.44 0.22
C VAL A 139 -1.67 1.83 0.71
N SER A 140 -2.95 2.20 0.62
CA SER A 140 -3.42 3.54 0.94
C SER A 140 -3.06 3.95 2.36
N ALA A 141 -2.52 5.16 2.51
CA ALA A 141 -2.32 5.80 3.81
C ALA A 141 -3.64 6.29 4.43
N MET A 142 -4.67 6.44 3.60
CA MET A 142 -6.00 6.88 4.04
C MET A 142 -6.91 5.66 4.22
N PRO A 143 -7.62 5.56 5.35
CA PRO A 143 -8.69 4.59 5.50
C PRO A 143 -9.88 4.96 4.59
N PRO A 144 -10.85 4.02 4.40
CA PRO A 144 -12.03 4.28 3.58
C PRO A 144 -12.76 5.55 4.01
N LEU A 145 -12.97 6.47 3.07
CA LEU A 145 -13.52 7.80 3.33
C LEU A 145 -14.98 7.76 3.80
N ASP A 146 -15.75 6.84 3.24
CA ASP A 146 -17.15 6.60 3.63
C ASP A 146 -17.28 6.18 5.09
N LEU A 147 -16.37 5.34 5.59
CA LEU A 147 -16.35 4.97 6.99
C LEU A 147 -15.98 6.14 7.89
N GLN A 148 -15.02 6.98 7.48
CA GLN A 148 -14.63 8.16 8.25
C GLN A 148 -15.81 9.13 8.41
N VAL A 149 -16.49 9.50 7.32
CA VAL A 149 -17.64 10.41 7.36
C VAL A 149 -18.80 9.80 8.13
N LYS A 150 -19.07 8.49 7.93
CA LYS A 150 -20.12 7.77 8.66
C LYS A 150 -19.89 7.79 10.18
N GLU A 151 -18.66 7.51 10.62
CA GLU A 151 -18.33 7.54 12.04
C GLU A 151 -18.35 8.96 12.60
N TRP A 152 -17.90 9.95 11.83
CA TRP A 152 -18.02 11.35 12.23
C TRP A 152 -19.48 11.78 12.40
N LYS A 153 -20.35 11.42 11.43
CA LYS A 153 -21.80 11.72 11.51
C LYS A 153 -22.49 11.03 12.69
N LYS A 154 -22.04 9.83 13.08
CA LYS A 154 -22.55 9.15 14.29
C LYS A 154 -22.12 9.88 15.57
N LEU A 155 -20.87 10.36 15.61
CA LEU A 155 -20.33 11.11 16.74
C LEU A 155 -21.00 12.48 16.87
N ASP A 156 -21.15 13.16 15.74
CA ASP A 156 -21.79 14.49 15.66
C ASP A 156 -22.95 14.49 14.65
N PRO A 157 -24.17 14.14 15.08
CA PRO A 157 -25.34 14.15 14.20
C PRO A 157 -25.67 15.50 13.56
N LYS A 158 -25.16 16.60 14.13
CA LYS A 158 -25.41 17.97 13.64
C LYS A 158 -24.49 18.36 12.48
N ILE A 159 -23.41 17.61 12.23
CA ILE A 159 -22.49 17.93 11.13
C ILE A 159 -23.20 17.78 9.78
N GLN A 160 -23.22 18.81 8.98
CA GLN A 160 -23.86 18.85 7.66
C GLN A 160 -22.90 19.23 6.54
N ARG A 161 -21.83 19.98 6.84
CA ARG A 161 -20.90 20.54 5.87
C ARG A 161 -19.47 20.33 6.36
N ILE A 162 -18.70 19.60 5.57
CA ILE A 162 -17.30 19.32 5.85
C ILE A 162 -16.44 20.01 4.79
N GLY A 163 -15.46 20.80 5.23
CA GLY A 163 -14.43 21.38 4.39
C GLY A 163 -13.33 20.35 4.10
N LEU A 164 -12.79 20.37 2.89
CA LEU A 164 -11.62 19.60 2.45
C LEU A 164 -10.70 20.52 1.66
N ILE A 165 -9.42 20.60 2.04
CA ILE A 165 -8.41 21.35 1.30
C ILE A 165 -7.30 20.37 0.90
N VAL A 166 -6.94 20.34 -0.38
CA VAL A 166 -5.93 19.45 -0.95
C VAL A 166 -5.05 20.22 -1.94
N ALA A 167 -3.83 19.71 -2.18
CA ALA A 167 -3.03 20.16 -3.30
C ALA A 167 -3.52 19.53 -4.63
N GLU A 168 -3.16 20.13 -5.76
CA GLU A 168 -3.25 19.41 -7.01
C GLU A 168 -2.21 18.26 -7.04
N PRO A 169 -2.51 17.10 -7.65
CA PRO A 169 -3.69 16.70 -8.44
C PRO A 169 -4.59 15.66 -7.72
N HIS A 170 -5.32 16.05 -6.70
CA HIS A 170 -6.15 15.11 -5.91
C HIS A 170 -7.63 15.07 -6.32
N SER A 171 -7.94 15.29 -7.61
CA SER A 171 -9.32 15.27 -8.12
C SER A 171 -10.08 13.97 -7.82
N GLU A 172 -9.40 12.83 -7.85
CA GLU A 172 -10.01 11.54 -7.50
C GLU A 172 -10.39 11.48 -6.01
N LEU A 173 -9.56 11.99 -5.12
CA LEU A 173 -9.84 12.07 -3.69
C LEU A 173 -11.05 12.96 -3.42
N ILE A 174 -11.15 14.11 -4.09
CA ILE A 174 -12.30 15.01 -3.98
C ILE A 174 -13.58 14.28 -4.38
N ALA A 175 -13.61 13.60 -5.53
CA ALA A 175 -14.77 12.85 -5.99
C ALA A 175 -15.17 11.73 -5.02
N GLN A 176 -14.19 11.03 -4.44
CA GLN A 176 -14.42 10.01 -3.42
C GLN A 176 -14.99 10.62 -2.13
N ALA A 177 -14.46 11.77 -1.69
CA ALA A 177 -14.93 12.49 -0.50
C ALA A 177 -16.38 12.99 -0.67
N GLU A 178 -16.71 13.57 -1.82
CA GLU A 178 -18.07 13.99 -2.15
C GLU A 178 -19.05 12.81 -2.16
N LYS A 179 -18.65 11.69 -2.75
CA LYS A 179 -19.44 10.46 -2.74
C LYS A 179 -19.68 9.95 -1.31
N ALA A 180 -18.64 9.94 -0.47
CA ALA A 180 -18.72 9.54 0.93
C ALA A 180 -19.63 10.47 1.74
N GLY A 181 -19.50 11.78 1.54
CA GLY A 181 -20.36 12.79 2.13
C GLY A 181 -21.82 12.61 1.76
N LYS A 182 -22.12 12.47 0.47
CA LYS A 182 -23.47 12.22 -0.04
C LYS A 182 -24.11 10.98 0.57
N ALA A 183 -23.36 9.89 0.71
CA ALA A 183 -23.84 8.65 1.33
C ALA A 183 -24.21 8.81 2.82
N SER A 184 -23.66 9.82 3.50
CA SER A 184 -23.90 10.14 4.91
C SER A 184 -24.76 11.40 5.12
N SER A 185 -25.36 11.96 4.06
CA SER A 185 -26.09 13.22 4.08
C SER A 185 -25.25 14.39 4.62
N VAL A 186 -24.00 14.48 4.20
CA VAL A 186 -23.04 15.52 4.52
C VAL A 186 -22.54 16.14 3.24
N ALA A 187 -22.61 17.46 3.10
CA ALA A 187 -22.02 18.17 1.97
C ALA A 187 -20.49 18.29 2.19
N VAL A 188 -19.71 17.99 1.16
CA VAL A 188 -18.27 18.24 1.14
C VAL A 188 -18.03 19.51 0.31
N ILE A 189 -17.40 20.50 0.94
CA ILE A 189 -16.99 21.76 0.31
C ILE A 189 -15.48 21.67 0.16
N HIS A 190 -14.94 21.75 -1.05
CA HIS A 190 -13.52 21.58 -1.27
C HIS A 190 -12.86 22.83 -1.86
N GLU A 191 -11.58 22.97 -1.59
CA GLU A 191 -10.68 23.99 -2.16
C GLU A 191 -9.37 23.34 -2.55
N ILE A 192 -8.71 23.88 -3.57
CA ILE A 192 -7.39 23.45 -4.02
C ILE A 192 -6.38 24.50 -3.59
N SER A 193 -5.29 24.07 -2.97
CA SER A 193 -4.24 24.92 -2.45
C SER A 193 -2.89 24.58 -3.08
N SER A 194 -2.06 25.57 -3.27
CA SER A 194 -0.70 25.44 -3.79
C SER A 194 0.39 25.67 -2.74
N SER A 195 0.01 26.06 -1.51
CA SER A 195 0.98 26.39 -0.45
C SER A 195 0.34 26.43 0.95
N ASP A 196 1.17 26.31 1.97
CA ASP A 196 0.82 26.47 3.37
C ASP A 196 0.02 27.77 3.68
N ARG A 197 0.52 28.88 3.15
CA ARG A 197 -0.12 30.18 3.37
C ARG A 197 -1.52 30.21 2.75
N GLU A 198 -1.65 29.69 1.55
CA GLU A 198 -2.92 29.61 0.84
C GLU A 198 -3.89 28.68 1.55
N THR A 199 -3.42 27.55 2.06
CA THR A 199 -4.24 26.60 2.84
C THR A 199 -4.88 27.27 4.04
N LEU A 200 -4.10 28.04 4.82
CA LEU A 200 -4.64 28.76 5.98
C LEU A 200 -5.65 29.86 5.58
N TYR A 201 -5.36 30.57 4.48
CA TYR A 201 -6.27 31.58 3.93
C TYR A 201 -7.60 30.95 3.47
N LEU A 202 -7.54 29.88 2.68
CA LEU A 202 -8.70 29.16 2.19
C LEU A 202 -9.54 28.59 3.33
N PHE A 203 -8.88 28.02 4.35
CA PHE A 203 -9.55 27.53 5.52
C PHE A 203 -10.33 28.65 6.26
N LYS A 204 -9.69 29.81 6.50
CA LYS A 204 -10.35 30.95 7.13
C LYS A 204 -11.55 31.43 6.32
N ARG A 205 -11.44 31.47 5.00
CA ARG A 205 -12.51 31.85 4.08
C ARG A 205 -13.68 30.86 4.11
N MET A 206 -13.36 29.55 4.20
CA MET A 206 -14.32 28.46 4.23
C MET A 206 -15.04 28.33 5.58
N THR A 207 -14.42 28.73 6.67
CA THR A 207 -14.90 28.55 8.05
C THR A 207 -16.38 28.93 8.26
N PRO A 208 -16.95 30.05 7.74
CA PRO A 208 -18.36 30.36 7.91
C PRO A 208 -19.33 29.41 7.19
N GLN A 209 -18.83 28.60 6.29
CA GLN A 209 -19.61 27.72 5.42
C GLN A 209 -19.57 26.25 5.85
N ILE A 210 -18.71 25.88 6.81
CA ILE A 210 -18.47 24.50 7.22
C ILE A 210 -18.73 24.29 8.72
N ASP A 211 -19.12 23.08 9.08
CA ASP A 211 -19.29 22.65 10.47
C ASP A 211 -18.05 21.90 10.96
N GLY A 212 -17.28 21.32 10.03
CA GLY A 212 -16.05 20.60 10.31
C GLY A 212 -15.05 20.69 9.18
N LEU A 213 -13.79 20.42 9.48
CA LEU A 213 -12.69 20.33 8.52
C LEU A 213 -12.12 18.92 8.51
N TRP A 214 -11.97 18.35 7.34
CA TRP A 214 -11.34 17.05 7.13
C TRP A 214 -9.92 17.26 6.66
N LEU A 215 -8.94 17.05 7.53
CA LEU A 215 -7.54 17.14 7.21
C LEU A 215 -7.03 15.80 6.66
N VAL A 216 -6.41 15.86 5.49
CA VAL A 216 -5.71 14.74 4.86
C VAL A 216 -4.20 14.94 4.96
N PRO A 217 -3.36 13.87 4.90
CA PRO A 217 -1.92 13.97 5.14
C PRO A 217 -1.14 14.53 3.94
N ASP A 218 -1.53 15.70 3.46
CA ASP A 218 -0.93 16.36 2.30
C ASP A 218 0.23 17.26 2.74
N ASP A 219 1.46 16.74 2.66
CA ASP A 219 2.69 17.42 3.06
C ASP A 219 3.12 18.55 2.12
N GLN A 220 2.47 18.69 0.96
CA GLN A 220 2.71 19.79 0.03
C GLN A 220 2.12 21.11 0.52
N ILE A 221 1.04 21.03 1.32
CA ILE A 221 0.28 22.20 1.75
C ILE A 221 0.06 22.27 3.27
N LEU A 222 0.62 21.35 4.05
CA LEU A 222 0.44 21.26 5.50
C LEU A 222 1.78 21.09 6.24
N SER A 223 2.47 22.19 6.48
CA SER A 223 3.60 22.19 7.41
C SER A 223 3.14 22.08 8.87
N PRO A 224 4.01 21.67 9.79
CA PRO A 224 3.70 21.66 11.22
C PRO A 224 3.24 23.01 11.78
N ALA A 225 3.73 24.13 11.21
CA ALA A 225 3.33 25.48 11.61
C ALA A 225 1.86 25.76 11.20
N VAL A 226 1.54 25.50 9.92
CA VAL A 226 0.18 25.67 9.40
C VAL A 226 -0.81 24.76 10.11
N LEU A 227 -0.45 23.53 10.43
CA LEU A 227 -1.32 22.62 11.19
C LEU A 227 -1.67 23.17 12.58
N ARG A 228 -0.69 23.75 13.31
CA ARG A 228 -0.95 24.38 14.61
C ARG A 228 -1.88 25.58 14.48
N ASP A 229 -1.61 26.48 13.53
CA ASP A 229 -2.42 27.67 13.31
C ASP A 229 -3.86 27.30 12.91
N LEU A 230 -4.01 26.33 12.04
CA LEU A 230 -5.27 25.83 11.55
C LEU A 230 -6.11 25.22 12.68
N LEU A 231 -5.53 24.33 13.49
CA LEU A 231 -6.22 23.69 14.61
C LEU A 231 -6.60 24.71 15.71
N SER A 232 -5.71 25.66 16.00
CA SER A 232 -5.98 26.76 16.92
C SER A 232 -7.14 27.63 16.43
N TYR A 233 -7.13 27.99 15.15
CA TYR A 233 -8.20 28.79 14.53
C TYR A 233 -9.52 28.03 14.49
N ALA A 234 -9.51 26.74 14.12
CA ALA A 234 -10.68 25.89 14.10
C ALA A 234 -11.38 25.85 15.46
N ARG A 235 -10.60 25.63 16.52
CA ARG A 235 -11.12 25.59 17.90
C ARG A 235 -11.79 26.89 18.31
N SER A 236 -11.17 28.05 18.00
CA SER A 236 -11.73 29.37 18.38
C SER A 236 -12.98 29.76 17.56
N HIS A 237 -13.20 29.11 16.42
CA HIS A 237 -14.35 29.38 15.53
C HIS A 237 -15.41 28.26 15.51
N GLY A 238 -15.31 27.30 16.42
CA GLY A 238 -16.30 26.22 16.54
C GLY A 238 -16.29 25.19 15.42
N VAL A 239 -15.17 25.04 14.66
CA VAL A 239 -15.00 24.06 13.60
C VAL A 239 -14.39 22.78 14.17
N ARG A 240 -15.08 21.64 14.00
CA ARG A 240 -14.60 20.32 14.41
C ARG A 240 -13.58 19.83 13.39
N VAL A 241 -12.47 19.26 13.84
CA VAL A 241 -11.43 18.78 12.90
C VAL A 241 -11.25 17.27 13.03
N CYS A 242 -11.39 16.57 11.90
CA CYS A 242 -10.99 15.18 11.75
C CYS A 242 -9.60 15.11 11.11
N VAL A 243 -8.68 14.36 11.72
CA VAL A 243 -7.27 14.32 11.33
C VAL A 243 -6.80 12.91 10.99
N PHE A 244 -5.70 12.83 10.28
CA PHE A 244 -5.06 11.62 9.80
C PHE A 244 -3.98 11.05 10.74
N ASN A 245 -3.69 11.73 11.86
CA ASN A 245 -2.65 11.34 12.81
C ASN A 245 -3.10 11.64 14.24
N ASP A 246 -2.92 10.66 15.12
CA ASP A 246 -3.33 10.75 16.52
C ASP A 246 -2.63 11.87 17.31
N ALA A 247 -1.36 12.17 16.97
CA ALA A 247 -0.63 13.25 17.62
C ALA A 247 -1.29 14.64 17.44
N LEU A 248 -2.09 14.82 16.40
CA LEU A 248 -2.82 16.07 16.17
C LEU A 248 -4.04 16.25 17.12
N LEU A 249 -4.45 15.21 17.84
CA LEU A 249 -5.46 15.31 18.88
C LEU A 249 -4.97 16.21 20.04
N GLU A 250 -3.69 16.11 20.39
CA GLU A 250 -3.07 16.95 21.41
C GLU A 250 -3.04 18.43 21.02
N TRP A 251 -3.11 18.74 19.72
CA TRP A 251 -3.16 20.10 19.19
C TRP A 251 -4.58 20.65 19.07
N GLY A 252 -5.59 19.88 19.49
CA GLY A 252 -6.99 20.33 19.56
C GLY A 252 -7.88 19.81 18.45
N ALA A 253 -7.45 18.81 17.67
CA ALA A 253 -8.35 18.11 16.77
C ALA A 253 -9.42 17.33 17.57
N LEU A 254 -10.63 17.18 16.99
CA LEU A 254 -11.73 16.45 17.62
C LEU A 254 -11.50 14.93 17.57
N MET A 255 -11.17 14.43 16.40
CA MET A 255 -11.01 13.00 16.18
C MET A 255 -9.90 12.71 15.16
N SER A 256 -9.27 11.57 15.31
CA SER A 256 -8.39 11.00 14.28
C SER A 256 -9.04 9.77 13.65
N ALA A 257 -8.72 9.54 12.38
CA ALA A 257 -9.10 8.35 11.63
C ALA A 257 -7.86 7.80 10.94
N THR A 258 -7.33 6.68 11.45
CA THR A 258 -6.07 6.10 10.98
C THR A 258 -6.25 4.64 10.55
N PRO A 259 -5.52 4.13 9.53
CA PRO A 259 -5.51 2.71 9.22
C PRO A 259 -5.02 1.89 10.42
N THR A 260 -5.55 0.68 10.62
CA THR A 260 -4.94 -0.22 11.59
C THR A 260 -3.63 -0.78 11.06
N SER A 261 -2.60 -0.87 11.92
CA SER A 261 -1.30 -1.50 11.56
C SER A 261 -1.52 -2.95 11.09
N ALA A 262 -2.42 -3.68 11.74
CA ALA A 262 -2.75 -5.06 11.39
C ALA A 262 -3.35 -5.19 9.97
N ASP A 263 -4.25 -4.31 9.56
CA ASP A 263 -4.85 -4.37 8.22
C ASP A 263 -3.86 -3.91 7.13
N THR A 264 -3.06 -2.87 7.41
CA THR A 264 -1.98 -2.45 6.54
C THR A 264 -0.98 -3.59 6.30
N THR A 265 -0.51 -4.24 7.38
CA THR A 265 0.40 -5.39 7.31
C THR A 265 -0.20 -6.56 6.53
N ARG A 266 -1.47 -6.90 6.79
CA ARG A 266 -2.19 -7.95 6.06
C ARG A 266 -2.29 -7.64 4.57
N THR A 267 -2.55 -6.39 4.22
CA THR A 267 -2.68 -5.93 2.83
C THR A 267 -1.32 -5.96 2.11
N VAL A 268 -0.24 -5.49 2.75
CA VAL A 268 1.13 -5.61 2.23
C VAL A 268 1.51 -7.08 2.00
N ARG A 269 1.22 -7.96 2.97
CA ARG A 269 1.49 -9.40 2.83
C ARG A 269 0.76 -10.01 1.64
N ARG A 270 -0.51 -9.69 1.45
CA ARG A 270 -1.30 -10.17 0.29
C ARG A 270 -0.71 -9.70 -1.04
N LEU A 271 -0.23 -8.47 -1.13
CA LEU A 271 0.46 -7.95 -2.32
C LEU A 271 1.79 -8.67 -2.56
N LEU A 272 2.57 -8.94 -1.51
CA LEU A 272 3.81 -9.74 -1.59
C LEU A 272 3.55 -11.14 -2.12
N GLU A 273 2.56 -11.85 -1.58
CA GLU A 273 2.14 -13.18 -2.02
C GLU A 273 1.71 -13.15 -3.49
N GLY A 274 0.94 -12.15 -3.90
CA GLY A 274 0.53 -11.96 -5.29
C GLY A 274 1.71 -11.77 -6.24
N LEU A 275 2.67 -10.91 -5.89
CA LEU A 275 3.88 -10.69 -6.70
C LEU A 275 4.75 -11.94 -6.80
N SER A 276 4.88 -12.71 -5.71
CA SER A 276 5.63 -13.98 -5.70
C SER A 276 4.99 -15.04 -6.61
N ASN A 277 3.68 -14.99 -6.78
CA ASN A 277 2.90 -15.89 -7.64
C ASN A 277 2.73 -15.36 -9.07
N GLY A 278 3.43 -14.29 -9.45
CA GLY A 278 3.38 -13.72 -10.81
C GLY A 278 2.11 -12.93 -11.13
N ALA A 279 1.33 -12.52 -10.12
CA ALA A 279 0.14 -11.71 -10.34
C ALA A 279 0.53 -10.29 -10.81
N THR A 280 0.25 -9.99 -12.08
CA THR A 280 0.53 -8.69 -12.71
C THR A 280 -0.66 -7.73 -12.68
N THR A 281 -1.86 -8.22 -12.39
CA THR A 281 -3.13 -7.51 -12.54
C THR A 281 -3.63 -6.77 -11.29
N ALA A 282 -2.86 -6.74 -10.20
CA ALA A 282 -3.24 -5.99 -9.02
C ALA A 282 -3.29 -4.47 -9.30
N PRO A 283 -4.26 -3.72 -8.75
CA PRO A 283 -4.35 -2.28 -8.94
C PRO A 283 -3.11 -1.56 -8.38
N ASN A 284 -2.79 -0.37 -8.91
CA ASN A 284 -1.66 0.42 -8.42
C ASN A 284 -1.83 0.83 -6.95
N MET A 285 -3.07 1.05 -6.50
CA MET A 285 -3.41 1.34 -5.10
C MET A 285 -4.41 0.35 -4.56
N THR A 286 -4.16 -0.15 -3.35
CA THR A 286 -5.05 -1.04 -2.59
C THR A 286 -5.48 -0.32 -1.32
N THR A 287 -6.80 -0.18 -1.14
CA THR A 287 -7.37 0.45 0.06
C THR A 287 -7.38 -0.55 1.23
N VAL A 288 -7.08 -0.07 2.43
CA VAL A 288 -7.28 -0.79 3.68
C VAL A 288 -8.79 -0.91 3.99
N SER A 289 -9.17 -1.86 4.82
CA SER A 289 -10.59 -2.12 5.17
C SER A 289 -10.94 -1.78 6.60
N GLU A 290 -9.95 -1.50 7.44
CA GLU A 290 -10.13 -1.21 8.86
C GLU A 290 -9.50 0.13 9.21
N LEU A 291 -10.19 0.87 10.09
CA LEU A 291 -9.65 2.10 10.65
C LEU A 291 -9.84 2.13 12.17
N VAL A 292 -8.96 2.87 12.83
CA VAL A 292 -9.11 3.25 14.23
C VAL A 292 -9.61 4.68 14.25
N ILE A 293 -10.69 4.91 14.99
CA ILE A 293 -11.12 6.25 15.40
C ILE A 293 -10.61 6.48 16.81
N ARG A 294 -9.96 7.63 17.04
CA ARG A 294 -9.67 8.14 18.38
C ARG A 294 -10.30 9.49 18.55
N LEU A 295 -10.81 9.74 19.75
CA LEU A 295 -11.51 10.95 20.10
C LEU A 295 -10.72 11.73 21.15
N ASN A 296 -10.61 13.03 20.94
CA ASN A 296 -10.22 13.96 21.98
C ASN A 296 -11.46 14.29 22.83
N VAL A 297 -11.53 13.69 24.02
CA VAL A 297 -12.71 13.79 24.91
C VAL A 297 -12.95 15.22 25.39
N ASP A 298 -11.89 15.98 25.63
CA ASP A 298 -11.98 17.38 26.08
C ASP A 298 -12.57 18.27 24.98
N VAL A 299 -12.11 18.08 23.74
CA VAL A 299 -12.63 18.79 22.57
C VAL A 299 -14.08 18.38 22.29
N ALA A 300 -14.40 17.09 22.41
CA ALA A 300 -15.77 16.60 22.27
C ALA A 300 -16.72 17.25 23.32
N GLY A 301 -16.27 17.32 24.58
CA GLY A 301 -17.00 18.01 25.66
C GLY A 301 -17.23 19.49 25.37
N HIS A 302 -16.22 20.20 24.80
CA HIS A 302 -16.37 21.60 24.39
C HIS A 302 -17.46 21.79 23.33
N PHE A 303 -17.65 20.84 22.44
CA PHE A 303 -18.72 20.86 21.43
C PHE A 303 -20.04 20.26 21.92
N GLY A 304 -20.15 19.87 23.20
CA GLY A 304 -21.34 19.21 23.75
C GLY A 304 -21.65 17.87 23.08
N LEU A 305 -20.65 17.19 22.56
CA LEU A 305 -20.83 15.89 21.94
C LEU A 305 -20.88 14.78 23.00
N PRO A 306 -21.63 13.68 22.76
CA PRO A 306 -21.69 12.57 23.69
C PRO A 306 -20.30 11.99 23.91
N SER A 307 -19.92 11.81 25.16
CA SER A 307 -18.68 11.10 25.51
C SER A 307 -18.88 9.62 25.22
N PRO A 308 -18.17 9.04 24.23
CA PRO A 308 -18.28 7.62 24.00
C PRO A 308 -17.70 6.85 25.20
N THR A 309 -18.24 5.65 25.46
CA THR A 309 -17.73 4.75 26.51
C THR A 309 -16.25 4.36 26.31
N ARG A 310 -15.70 4.63 25.13
CA ARG A 310 -14.29 4.37 24.77
C ARG A 310 -13.74 5.54 23.97
N ALA A 311 -12.55 6.01 24.35
CA ALA A 311 -11.85 7.07 23.62
C ALA A 311 -11.28 6.59 22.26
N ALA A 312 -11.26 5.28 22.02
CA ALA A 312 -10.81 4.70 20.75
C ALA A 312 -11.62 3.44 20.39
N TRP A 313 -11.94 3.27 19.10
CA TRP A 313 -12.60 2.05 18.59
C TRP A 313 -12.19 1.75 17.15
N VAL A 314 -12.29 0.46 16.79
CA VAL A 314 -11.98 -0.03 15.43
C VAL A 314 -13.27 -0.17 14.64
N VAL A 315 -13.26 0.33 13.42
CA VAL A 315 -14.35 0.22 12.44
C VAL A 315 -13.87 -0.59 11.24
N ARG A 316 -14.76 -1.44 10.72
CA ARG A 316 -14.46 -2.29 9.56
C ARG A 316 -15.45 -2.02 8.45
N SER A 317 -14.96 -2.04 7.20
CA SER A 317 -15.82 -2.09 6.03
C SER A 317 -16.55 -3.43 5.99
N VAL A 318 -17.86 -3.39 5.93
CA VAL A 318 -18.67 -4.58 5.61
C VAL A 318 -18.60 -4.75 4.11
N ARG A 319 -17.96 -5.82 3.65
CA ARG A 319 -17.91 -6.20 2.22
C ARG A 319 -19.18 -6.89 1.80
#